data_13f50e9cff488a32f19cb4546d65d5dc
#
_entry.id   13f50e9cff488a32f19cb4546d65d5dc
#
_cell.length_a   1.000
_cell.length_b   1.000
_cell.length_c   1.000
_cell.angle_alpha   90.00
_cell.angle_beta   90.00
_cell.angle_gamma   90.00
#
_symmetry.space_group_name_H-M   'P 1'
#
loop_
_entity.id
_entity.type
_entity.pdbx_description
1 polymer ?
#
loop_
_entity_poly.entity_id
_entity_poly.type
_entity_poly.pdbx_seq_one_letter_code
_entity_poly.pdbx_strand_id
1 'polypeptide(L)'
;MSPSNSATAPPAVIHARILADAAVRLWGLTPRERLTRLLHRAGVAQVGDTAEPAPAGGSVILMRGDYVYDDRVVIALVRTPNVLLRVTGDDGPSIVAAHVPAALAPRARDVVSGSASPDLPGVAVKEPESLASASQVQLRKLERPFVRRARPELRCELEDRLFTGAYKGVTDLVTKWLWPVPARWATGLCVRWGLRPNHVTLFGLALVILAGVAFACGERGWGLAAAWLMTFLDTVDGKLARVTVTSSRFGHWLDHGVDLIHPPLWYIAWGSGLETFEPAVPGLLLAWVLWVTVAGYVVGRLVEGAFQLLAPFSIFLWRRIDSYSRLITARRNPNLIWLTAGALLGRPDLGLVAVAAWTALSSVVLLVRLAMAARERYAAGPLRSWLVDATQDPPARSLATRIFATSADR
;
A
#
# COMPACT_ATOMS: atom_id res chain seq x y z
N MET A 1 -41.79 30.77 10.18
CA MET A 1 -40.76 30.28 11.12
C MET A 1 -39.63 29.66 10.30
N SER A 2 -38.55 30.42 10.12
CA SER A 2 -37.37 29.98 9.36
C SER A 2 -36.56 28.98 10.21
N PRO A 3 -36.03 27.90 9.62
CA PRO A 3 -35.13 27.01 10.35
C PRO A 3 -33.78 27.70 10.57
N SER A 4 -33.38 27.75 11.82
CA SER A 4 -32.09 28.25 12.26
C SER A 4 -30.95 27.49 11.62
N ASN A 5 -30.15 28.21 10.84
CA ASN A 5 -28.90 27.80 10.28
C ASN A 5 -27.90 27.55 11.42
N SER A 6 -27.75 26.31 11.86
CA SER A 6 -26.67 25.94 12.77
C SER A 6 -25.36 26.03 12.03
N ALA A 7 -24.70 27.18 12.14
CA ALA A 7 -23.34 27.38 11.71
C ALA A 7 -22.47 26.28 12.34
N THR A 8 -22.05 25.32 11.55
CA THR A 8 -21.00 24.36 11.93
C THR A 8 -19.77 25.18 12.30
N ALA A 9 -19.37 25.12 13.56
CA ALA A 9 -18.15 25.76 14.04
C ALA A 9 -16.99 25.34 13.13
N PRO A 10 -16.08 26.26 12.76
CA PRO A 10 -14.93 25.90 11.95
C PRO A 10 -14.16 24.75 12.63
N PRO A 11 -13.62 23.78 11.87
CA PRO A 11 -12.91 22.65 12.44
C PRO A 11 -11.81 23.19 13.35
N ALA A 12 -11.76 22.71 14.60
CA ALA A 12 -10.79 23.16 15.60
C ALA A 12 -9.37 23.03 15.01
N VAL A 13 -8.61 24.11 15.00
CA VAL A 13 -7.26 24.13 14.47
C VAL A 13 -6.39 23.21 15.32
N ILE A 14 -5.85 22.16 14.70
CA ILE A 14 -4.98 21.19 15.35
C ILE A 14 -3.52 21.63 15.13
N HIS A 15 -2.81 21.82 16.22
CA HIS A 15 -1.36 22.09 16.21
C HIS A 15 -0.62 20.87 16.72
N ALA A 16 0.46 20.48 16.05
CA ALA A 16 1.32 19.42 16.54
C ALA A 16 2.67 19.96 17.02
N ARG A 17 3.20 19.36 18.08
CA ARG A 17 4.52 19.65 18.63
C ARG A 17 5.29 18.35 18.79
N ILE A 18 6.53 18.35 18.34
CA ILE A 18 7.41 17.20 18.44
C ILE A 18 8.42 17.45 19.56
N LEU A 19 8.33 16.64 20.60
CA LEU A 19 9.21 16.65 21.76
C LEU A 19 10.32 15.63 21.54
N ALA A 20 11.53 15.94 22.02
CA ALA A 20 12.72 15.11 21.84
C ALA A 20 13.08 14.82 20.37
N ASP A 21 14.22 14.23 20.13
CA ASP A 21 14.70 13.80 18.81
C ASP A 21 15.68 12.63 18.95
N ALA A 22 15.93 11.92 17.85
CA ALA A 22 16.96 10.89 17.73
C ALA A 22 17.77 11.09 16.45
N ALA A 23 19.08 11.01 16.58
CA ALA A 23 20.01 11.23 15.47
C ALA A 23 20.02 10.09 14.43
N VAL A 24 19.39 8.93 14.74
CA VAL A 24 19.33 7.79 13.84
C VAL A 24 18.55 8.12 12.57
N ARG A 25 19.10 7.74 11.40
CA ARG A 25 18.40 7.89 10.11
C ARG A 25 17.86 6.54 9.65
N LEU A 26 16.57 6.52 9.32
CA LEU A 26 15.85 5.35 8.81
C LEU A 26 15.36 5.69 7.40
N TRP A 27 15.80 4.94 6.39
CA TRP A 27 15.49 5.24 4.99
C TRP A 27 15.76 6.71 4.61
N GLY A 28 16.90 7.25 5.10
CA GLY A 28 17.35 8.63 4.84
C GLY A 28 16.70 9.72 5.67
N LEU A 29 15.68 9.42 6.48
CA LEU A 29 14.97 10.38 7.33
C LEU A 29 15.29 10.16 8.81
N THR A 30 15.36 11.25 9.58
CA THR A 30 15.26 11.14 11.04
C THR A 30 13.84 10.78 11.45
N PRO A 31 13.62 10.20 12.65
CA PRO A 31 12.27 9.92 13.15
C PRO A 31 11.41 11.18 13.21
N ARG A 32 12.00 12.34 13.57
CA ARG A 32 11.34 13.64 13.58
C ARG A 32 10.90 14.08 12.18
N GLU A 33 11.79 14.02 11.19
CA GLU A 33 11.44 14.33 9.78
C GLU A 33 10.31 13.44 9.26
N ARG A 34 10.37 12.13 9.57
CA ARG A 34 9.33 11.17 9.23
C ARG A 34 8.00 11.54 9.88
N LEU A 35 8.01 11.81 11.18
CA LEU A 35 6.83 12.17 11.97
C LEU A 35 6.18 13.47 11.45
N THR A 36 6.98 14.48 11.13
CA THR A 36 6.50 15.73 10.52
C THR A 36 5.76 15.47 9.22
N ARG A 37 6.32 14.64 8.33
CA ARG A 37 5.65 14.26 7.08
C ARG A 37 4.34 13.49 7.32
N LEU A 38 4.31 12.61 8.30
CA LEU A 38 3.11 11.86 8.66
C LEU A 38 2.00 12.76 9.21
N LEU A 39 2.34 13.72 10.07
CA LEU A 39 1.41 14.71 10.62
C LEU A 39 0.81 15.59 9.51
N HIS A 40 1.62 16.12 8.60
CA HIS A 40 1.12 16.86 7.45
C HIS A 40 0.20 16.00 6.56
N ARG A 41 0.57 14.73 6.32
CA ARG A 41 -0.27 13.78 5.57
C ARG A 41 -1.59 13.47 6.29
N ALA A 42 -1.59 13.49 7.62
CA ALA A 42 -2.80 13.32 8.45
C ALA A 42 -3.69 14.58 8.50
N GLY A 43 -3.27 15.69 7.87
CA GLY A 43 -4.04 16.94 7.78
C GLY A 43 -3.67 17.99 8.84
N VAL A 44 -2.60 17.78 9.60
CA VAL A 44 -2.11 18.78 10.55
C VAL A 44 -1.34 19.87 9.77
N ALA A 45 -1.88 21.08 9.76
CA ALA A 45 -1.30 22.20 9.01
C ALA A 45 0.00 22.73 9.63
N GLN A 46 0.02 22.83 10.97
CA GLN A 46 1.15 23.41 11.70
C GLN A 46 1.82 22.36 12.58
N VAL A 47 3.08 22.08 12.28
CA VAL A 47 3.95 21.23 13.06
C VAL A 47 5.12 22.12 13.50
N GLY A 48 5.14 22.52 14.77
CA GLY A 48 6.10 23.47 15.31
C GLY A 48 7.00 22.90 16.39
N ASP A 49 7.93 23.72 16.84
CA ASP A 49 8.73 23.49 18.03
C ASP A 49 7.97 23.86 19.31
N THR A 50 8.49 23.42 20.44
CA THR A 50 7.86 23.52 21.75
C THR A 50 7.62 24.95 22.27
N ALA A 51 8.20 25.97 21.62
CA ALA A 51 8.24 27.35 22.13
C ALA A 51 6.96 28.18 21.85
N GLU A 52 6.18 27.85 20.84
CA GLU A 52 4.99 28.66 20.51
C GLU A 52 3.80 28.34 21.43
N PRO A 53 3.06 29.35 21.93
CA PRO A 53 1.85 29.11 22.72
C PRO A 53 0.78 28.42 21.86
N ALA A 54 0.05 27.48 22.45
CA ALA A 54 -1.06 26.83 21.77
C ALA A 54 -2.20 27.86 21.55
N PRO A 55 -2.88 27.86 20.39
CA PRO A 55 -3.99 28.79 20.16
C PRO A 55 -5.12 28.52 21.15
N ALA A 56 -5.70 29.60 21.68
CA ALA A 56 -6.84 29.49 22.56
C ALA A 56 -8.03 28.81 21.88
N GLY A 57 -8.60 27.79 22.50
CA GLY A 57 -9.77 27.07 21.98
C GLY A 57 -9.50 25.93 20.99
N GLY A 58 -8.21 25.66 20.61
CA GLY A 58 -7.82 24.55 19.75
C GLY A 58 -7.44 23.28 20.52
N SER A 59 -7.04 22.24 19.77
CA SER A 59 -6.41 21.03 20.32
C SER A 59 -4.94 20.94 19.94
N VAL A 60 -4.15 20.30 20.79
CA VAL A 60 -2.71 20.15 20.61
C VAL A 60 -2.35 18.66 20.60
N ILE A 61 -1.56 18.29 19.62
CA ILE A 61 -0.93 16.98 19.54
C ILE A 61 0.52 17.12 19.98
N LEU A 62 0.91 16.37 20.99
CA LEU A 62 2.26 16.28 21.49
C LEU A 62 2.79 14.88 21.15
N MET A 63 3.96 14.77 20.54
CA MET A 63 4.53 13.46 20.16
C MET A 63 6.05 13.45 20.40
N ARG A 64 6.57 12.33 20.84
CA ARG A 64 8.03 12.13 21.00
C ARG A 64 8.65 11.86 19.64
N GLY A 65 9.63 12.68 19.24
CA GLY A 65 10.37 12.54 17.99
C GLY A 65 11.50 11.50 18.05
N ASP A 66 11.77 10.91 19.21
CA ASP A 66 12.71 9.79 19.37
C ASP A 66 12.02 8.41 19.21
N TYR A 67 10.79 8.37 18.66
CA TYR A 67 10.04 7.14 18.35
C TYR A 67 9.67 7.06 16.87
N VAL A 68 9.57 5.85 16.37
CA VAL A 68 9.01 5.51 15.05
C VAL A 68 7.57 5.06 15.22
N TYR A 69 6.67 5.73 14.56
CA TYR A 69 5.23 5.47 14.61
C TYR A 69 4.75 4.82 13.31
N ASP A 70 3.86 3.84 13.44
CA ASP A 70 3.04 3.38 12.33
C ASP A 70 2.14 4.52 11.82
N ASP A 71 2.03 4.68 10.51
CA ASP A 71 1.24 5.74 9.87
C ASP A 71 -0.21 5.75 10.37
N ARG A 72 -0.79 4.56 10.63
CA ARG A 72 -2.17 4.40 11.14
C ARG A 72 -2.34 4.96 12.53
N VAL A 73 -1.34 4.78 13.40
CA VAL A 73 -1.37 5.29 14.78
C VAL A 73 -1.37 6.82 14.76
N VAL A 74 -0.54 7.44 13.91
CA VAL A 74 -0.52 8.90 13.76
C VAL A 74 -1.87 9.42 13.26
N ILE A 75 -2.42 8.80 12.20
CA ILE A 75 -3.74 9.19 11.64
C ILE A 75 -4.86 9.02 12.67
N ALA A 76 -4.85 7.91 13.41
CA ALA A 76 -5.86 7.65 14.45
C ALA A 76 -5.75 8.63 15.62
N LEU A 77 -4.52 8.95 16.05
CA LEU A 77 -4.28 9.93 17.11
C LEU A 77 -4.81 11.33 16.71
N VAL A 78 -4.53 11.77 15.48
CA VAL A 78 -5.05 13.05 14.95
C VAL A 78 -6.58 13.10 14.97
N ARG A 79 -7.25 11.97 14.75
CA ARG A 79 -8.72 11.86 14.72
C ARG A 79 -9.38 11.61 16.05
N THR A 80 -8.60 11.28 17.09
CA THR A 80 -9.14 10.92 18.41
C THR A 80 -8.64 11.92 19.45
N PRO A 81 -9.42 12.97 19.79
CA PRO A 81 -9.05 13.89 20.85
C PRO A 81 -9.17 13.24 22.23
N ASN A 82 -8.57 13.88 23.23
CA ASN A 82 -8.57 13.46 24.63
C ASN A 82 -7.95 12.08 24.86
N VAL A 83 -6.77 11.83 24.26
CA VAL A 83 -6.07 10.56 24.34
C VAL A 83 -4.59 10.77 24.66
N LEU A 84 -4.07 9.94 25.56
CA LEU A 84 -2.64 9.66 25.75
C LEU A 84 -2.28 8.32 25.12
N LEU A 85 -1.22 8.27 24.34
CA LEU A 85 -0.72 7.04 23.74
C LEU A 85 0.38 6.44 24.63
N ARG A 86 0.08 5.27 25.19
CA ARG A 86 1.02 4.49 26.00
C ARG A 86 1.66 3.40 25.14
N VAL A 87 2.95 3.20 25.32
CA VAL A 87 3.70 2.10 24.72
C VAL A 87 4.49 1.40 25.80
N THR A 88 4.46 0.07 25.78
CA THR A 88 5.32 -0.76 26.65
C THR A 88 6.53 -1.19 25.84
N GLY A 89 7.69 -0.67 26.19
CA GLY A 89 8.98 -1.01 25.60
C GLY A 89 9.89 -1.72 26.61
N ASP A 90 11.15 -1.93 26.24
CA ASP A 90 12.16 -2.57 27.08
C ASP A 90 12.42 -1.78 28.39
N ASP A 91 12.23 -0.46 28.34
CA ASP A 91 12.38 0.44 29.49
C ASP A 91 11.08 0.58 30.34
N GLY A 92 10.08 -0.27 30.09
CA GLY A 92 8.76 -0.22 30.73
C GLY A 92 7.72 0.64 29.99
N PRO A 93 6.53 0.86 30.62
CA PRO A 93 5.47 1.66 30.03
C PRO A 93 5.83 3.14 29.98
N SER A 94 5.63 3.77 28.82
CA SER A 94 5.91 5.20 28.60
C SER A 94 4.77 5.86 27.82
N ILE A 95 4.40 7.09 28.15
CA ILE A 95 3.51 7.91 27.33
C ILE A 95 4.36 8.58 26.25
N VAL A 96 4.04 8.31 24.99
CA VAL A 96 4.84 8.76 23.84
C VAL A 96 4.16 9.81 22.98
N ALA A 97 2.84 9.95 23.14
CA ALA A 97 2.06 11.00 22.47
C ALA A 97 0.79 11.36 23.26
N ALA A 98 0.25 12.53 22.96
CA ALA A 98 -1.00 13.02 23.51
C ALA A 98 -1.76 13.84 22.46
N HIS A 99 -3.09 13.76 22.46
CA HIS A 99 -3.97 14.69 21.75
C HIS A 99 -4.95 15.26 22.77
N VAL A 100 -4.76 16.52 23.16
CA VAL A 100 -5.47 17.16 24.27
C VAL A 100 -5.95 18.56 23.89
N PRO A 101 -6.94 19.11 24.60
CA PRO A 101 -7.28 20.54 24.53
C PRO A 101 -6.08 21.41 24.86
N ALA A 102 -6.00 22.60 24.26
CA ALA A 102 -4.90 23.54 24.48
C ALA A 102 -4.65 23.87 25.96
N ALA A 103 -5.70 23.93 26.77
CA ALA A 103 -5.61 24.20 28.23
C ALA A 103 -4.82 23.11 28.99
N LEU A 104 -4.86 21.84 28.52
CA LEU A 104 -4.13 20.73 29.14
C LEU A 104 -2.72 20.50 28.53
N ALA A 105 -2.36 21.25 27.48
CA ALA A 105 -1.10 21.04 26.77
C ALA A 105 0.16 21.14 27.67
N PRO A 106 0.28 22.07 28.63
CA PRO A 106 1.44 22.12 29.52
C PRO A 106 1.58 20.84 30.36
N ARG A 107 0.49 20.39 31.01
CA ARG A 107 0.50 19.15 31.80
C ARG A 107 0.76 17.91 30.93
N ALA A 108 0.13 17.83 29.75
CA ALA A 108 0.34 16.74 28.82
C ALA A 108 1.78 16.68 28.31
N ARG A 109 2.45 17.84 28.16
CA ARG A 109 3.87 17.92 27.84
C ARG A 109 4.73 17.26 28.91
N ASP A 110 4.48 17.56 30.19
CA ASP A 110 5.23 16.97 31.30
C ASP A 110 5.01 15.46 31.36
N VAL A 111 3.78 14.99 31.10
CA VAL A 111 3.47 13.55 31.02
C VAL A 111 4.20 12.88 29.86
N VAL A 112 4.19 13.45 28.65
CA VAL A 112 4.87 12.89 27.47
C VAL A 112 6.39 12.93 27.63
N SER A 113 6.91 13.92 28.34
CA SER A 113 8.35 14.02 28.69
C SER A 113 8.77 13.05 29.80
N GLY A 114 7.83 12.42 30.48
CA GLY A 114 8.10 11.47 31.56
C GLY A 114 8.33 12.12 32.93
N SER A 115 8.06 13.43 33.08
CA SER A 115 8.25 14.19 34.33
C SER A 115 7.00 14.24 35.22
N ALA A 116 5.85 13.76 34.73
CA ALA A 116 4.59 13.75 35.49
C ALA A 116 3.83 12.43 35.28
N SER A 117 2.93 12.14 36.23
CA SER A 117 2.02 10.98 36.16
C SER A 117 1.02 11.14 34.97
N PRO A 118 0.62 10.04 34.30
CA PRO A 118 -0.32 10.06 33.17
C PRO A 118 -1.80 10.32 33.57
N ASP A 119 -2.04 10.92 34.73
CA ASP A 119 -3.38 11.23 35.20
C ASP A 119 -3.80 12.64 34.77
N LEU A 120 -4.54 12.70 33.66
CA LEU A 120 -5.11 13.94 33.15
C LEU A 120 -6.65 13.84 33.12
N PRO A 121 -7.39 14.82 33.68
CA PRO A 121 -8.83 14.78 33.77
C PRO A 121 -9.50 14.73 32.39
N GLY A 122 -10.36 13.73 32.17
CA GLY A 122 -11.10 13.56 30.92
C GLY A 122 -10.25 13.06 29.73
N VAL A 123 -9.02 12.57 29.97
CA VAL A 123 -8.13 12.05 28.93
C VAL A 123 -7.94 10.55 29.12
N ALA A 124 -8.23 9.75 28.10
CA ALA A 124 -8.10 8.30 28.13
C ALA A 124 -6.69 7.86 27.75
N VAL A 125 -6.14 6.86 28.44
CA VAL A 125 -4.88 6.21 28.03
C VAL A 125 -5.21 5.05 27.10
N LYS A 126 -4.60 5.05 25.90
CA LYS A 126 -4.77 4.00 24.89
C LYS A 126 -3.41 3.44 24.44
N GLU A 127 -3.41 2.18 24.03
CA GLU A 127 -2.29 1.52 23.37
C GLU A 127 -2.43 1.58 21.85
N PRO A 128 -1.36 1.39 21.06
CA PRO A 128 -1.41 1.44 19.60
C PRO A 128 -2.51 0.54 19.00
N GLU A 129 -2.67 -0.68 19.53
CA GLU A 129 -3.64 -1.67 19.08
C GLU A 129 -5.10 -1.27 19.39
N SER A 130 -5.33 -0.50 20.45
CA SER A 130 -6.65 0.03 20.79
C SER A 130 -6.98 1.31 20.04
N LEU A 131 -5.98 2.00 19.52
CA LEU A 131 -6.13 3.24 18.78
C LEU A 131 -6.29 3.02 17.27
N ALA A 132 -5.52 2.07 16.70
CA ALA A 132 -5.51 1.79 15.27
C ALA A 132 -5.79 0.32 14.97
N SER A 133 -6.57 0.06 13.91
CA SER A 133 -6.92 -1.30 13.50
C SER A 133 -5.70 -2.07 12.97
N ALA A 134 -5.63 -3.36 13.31
CA ALA A 134 -4.67 -4.29 12.72
C ALA A 134 -4.94 -4.55 11.23
N SER A 135 -6.17 -4.41 10.76
CA SER A 135 -6.54 -4.58 9.36
C SER A 135 -6.19 -3.34 8.54
N GLN A 136 -5.34 -3.52 7.52
CA GLN A 136 -4.96 -2.49 6.54
C GLN A 136 -5.64 -2.77 5.19
N VAL A 137 -6.81 -2.18 4.95
CA VAL A 137 -7.55 -2.38 3.70
C VAL A 137 -6.75 -1.93 2.47
N GLN A 138 -6.05 -0.79 2.54
CA GLN A 138 -5.26 -0.26 1.43
C GLN A 138 -4.06 -1.17 1.07
N LEU A 139 -3.39 -1.73 2.06
CA LEU A 139 -2.27 -2.65 1.85
C LEU A 139 -2.72 -4.12 1.84
N ARG A 140 -4.01 -4.39 1.96
CA ARG A 140 -4.60 -5.73 1.87
C ARG A 140 -3.89 -6.74 2.77
N LYS A 141 -3.64 -6.33 4.03
CA LYS A 141 -2.92 -7.17 5.00
C LYS A 141 -3.45 -6.99 6.41
N LEU A 142 -3.06 -7.92 7.26
CA LEU A 142 -3.25 -7.88 8.70
C LEU A 142 -1.89 -7.69 9.36
N GLU A 143 -1.71 -6.62 10.12
CA GLU A 143 -0.48 -6.31 10.82
C GLU A 143 -0.80 -5.46 12.05
N ARG A 144 -0.25 -5.82 13.21
CA ARG A 144 -0.42 -5.03 14.42
C ARG A 144 0.23 -3.66 14.26
N PRO A 145 -0.47 -2.57 14.62
CA PRO A 145 0.13 -1.25 14.63
C PRO A 145 1.27 -1.21 15.64
N PHE A 146 2.33 -0.48 15.34
CA PHE A 146 3.50 -0.42 16.21
C PHE A 146 3.95 1.00 16.48
N VAL A 147 4.59 1.17 17.63
CA VAL A 147 5.38 2.34 17.99
C VAL A 147 6.62 1.82 18.71
N ARG A 148 7.81 2.20 18.23
CA ARG A 148 9.09 1.72 18.76
C ARG A 148 10.07 2.87 18.94
N ARG A 149 10.87 2.81 20.00
CA ARG A 149 11.92 3.81 20.23
C ARG A 149 13.00 3.69 19.17
N ALA A 150 13.42 4.83 18.62
CA ALA A 150 14.46 4.92 17.61
C ALA A 150 15.83 4.94 18.29
N ARG A 151 16.51 3.80 18.26
CA ARG A 151 17.88 3.65 18.78
C ARG A 151 18.81 3.23 17.65
N PRO A 152 20.10 3.64 17.66
CA PRO A 152 21.06 3.23 16.63
C PRO A 152 21.18 1.69 16.49
N GLU A 153 21.10 0.95 17.60
CA GLU A 153 21.21 -0.50 17.65
C GLU A 153 20.04 -1.19 16.94
N LEU A 154 18.86 -0.55 16.97
CA LEU A 154 17.62 -1.07 16.35
C LEU A 154 17.43 -0.59 14.91
N ARG A 155 18.39 0.14 14.33
CA ARG A 155 18.26 0.74 13.01
C ARG A 155 17.87 -0.29 11.94
N CYS A 156 18.59 -1.40 11.84
CA CYS A 156 18.34 -2.42 10.83
C CYS A 156 16.96 -3.07 10.99
N GLU A 157 16.55 -3.35 12.23
CA GLU A 157 15.23 -3.88 12.55
C GLU A 157 14.12 -2.90 12.17
N LEU A 158 14.25 -1.63 12.53
CA LEU A 158 13.29 -0.59 12.22
C LEU A 158 13.18 -0.33 10.71
N GLU A 159 14.30 -0.29 9.98
CA GLU A 159 14.31 -0.16 8.53
C GLU A 159 13.62 -1.37 7.88
N ASP A 160 13.85 -2.58 8.37
CA ASP A 160 13.22 -3.80 7.90
C ASP A 160 11.73 -3.79 8.16
N ARG A 161 11.31 -3.43 9.36
CA ARG A 161 9.91 -3.31 9.73
C ARG A 161 9.16 -2.29 8.89
N LEU A 162 9.75 -1.12 8.66
CA LEU A 162 9.17 -0.07 7.80
C LEU A 162 9.06 -0.55 6.34
N PHE A 163 10.05 -1.27 5.83
CA PHE A 163 10.04 -1.79 4.47
C PHE A 163 9.04 -2.92 4.30
N THR A 164 9.03 -3.89 5.21
CA THR A 164 8.05 -4.99 5.24
C THR A 164 6.65 -4.44 5.44
N GLY A 165 6.49 -3.46 6.33
CA GLY A 165 5.26 -2.71 6.54
C GLY A 165 4.72 -2.04 5.27
N ALA A 166 5.59 -1.68 4.32
CA ALA A 166 5.20 -1.08 3.04
C ALA A 166 4.68 -2.08 2.00
N TYR A 167 4.73 -3.40 2.21
CA TYR A 167 4.22 -4.42 1.28
C TYR A 167 2.71 -4.61 1.39
N LYS A 168 2.09 -4.94 0.24
CA LYS A 168 0.71 -5.43 0.18
C LYS A 168 0.69 -6.90 0.60
N GLY A 169 -0.22 -7.30 1.50
CA GLY A 169 -0.36 -8.70 1.92
C GLY A 169 -0.89 -9.57 0.78
N VAL A 170 -2.02 -9.18 0.18
CA VAL A 170 -2.64 -9.88 -0.96
C VAL A 170 -2.20 -9.21 -2.26
N THR A 171 -1.30 -9.89 -3.00
CA THR A 171 -0.73 -9.45 -4.28
C THR A 171 -0.43 -10.66 -5.15
N ASP A 172 0.15 -10.48 -6.37
CA ASP A 172 0.56 -11.58 -7.23
C ASP A 172 1.84 -12.28 -6.71
N LEU A 173 2.07 -13.47 -7.23
CA LEU A 173 3.16 -14.36 -6.81
C LEU A 173 4.56 -13.75 -7.01
N VAL A 174 4.77 -13.00 -8.09
CA VAL A 174 6.07 -12.39 -8.41
C VAL A 174 6.37 -11.28 -7.41
N THR A 175 5.42 -10.35 -7.21
CA THR A 175 5.54 -9.27 -6.24
C THR A 175 5.70 -9.79 -4.82
N LYS A 176 5.09 -10.95 -4.51
CA LYS A 176 5.10 -11.49 -3.16
C LYS A 176 6.39 -12.22 -2.79
N TRP A 177 6.96 -13.01 -3.71
CA TRP A 177 8.08 -13.88 -3.39
C TRP A 177 9.37 -13.56 -4.13
N LEU A 178 9.29 -13.04 -5.36
CA LEU A 178 10.49 -12.75 -6.16
C LEU A 178 11.06 -11.35 -5.86
N TRP A 179 10.20 -10.33 -5.77
CA TRP A 179 10.62 -8.93 -5.63
C TRP A 179 11.07 -8.47 -4.23
N PRO A 180 10.71 -9.09 -3.07
CA PRO A 180 11.01 -8.49 -1.77
C PRO A 180 12.49 -8.18 -1.54
N VAL A 181 13.37 -9.14 -1.78
CA VAL A 181 14.81 -8.98 -1.55
C VAL A 181 15.43 -7.94 -2.51
N PRO A 182 15.33 -8.09 -3.85
CA PRO A 182 15.92 -7.11 -4.75
C PRO A 182 15.28 -5.72 -4.63
N ALA A 183 13.97 -5.60 -4.35
CA ALA A 183 13.34 -4.31 -4.17
C ALA A 183 13.82 -3.58 -2.91
N ARG A 184 14.15 -4.30 -1.83
CA ARG A 184 14.75 -3.69 -0.64
C ARG A 184 16.11 -3.08 -0.97
N TRP A 185 16.96 -3.82 -1.67
CA TRP A 185 18.27 -3.35 -2.10
C TRP A 185 18.14 -2.12 -3.01
N ALA A 186 17.30 -2.20 -4.06
CA ALA A 186 17.09 -1.10 -5.00
C ALA A 186 16.48 0.15 -4.32
N THR A 187 15.52 -0.03 -3.39
CA THR A 187 14.99 1.09 -2.59
C THR A 187 16.08 1.75 -1.77
N GLY A 188 16.98 0.97 -1.14
CA GLY A 188 18.12 1.49 -0.40
C GLY A 188 19.07 2.29 -1.28
N LEU A 189 19.31 1.83 -2.50
CA LEU A 189 20.13 2.53 -3.50
C LEU A 189 19.47 3.86 -3.93
N CYS A 190 18.16 3.84 -4.21
CA CYS A 190 17.41 5.07 -4.51
C CYS A 190 17.50 6.10 -3.37
N VAL A 191 17.37 5.67 -2.12
CA VAL A 191 17.51 6.55 -0.96
C VAL A 191 18.92 7.15 -0.88
N ARG A 192 19.97 6.33 -1.08
CA ARG A 192 21.38 6.81 -1.06
C ARG A 192 21.64 7.84 -2.15
N TRP A 193 21.06 7.68 -3.35
CA TRP A 193 21.22 8.60 -4.47
C TRP A 193 20.25 9.78 -4.44
N GLY A 194 19.41 9.90 -3.40
CA GLY A 194 18.42 10.97 -3.28
C GLY A 194 17.31 10.91 -4.34
N LEU A 195 17.09 9.75 -4.97
CA LEU A 195 16.04 9.57 -5.97
C LEU A 195 14.66 9.62 -5.32
N ARG A 196 13.76 10.34 -5.99
CA ARG A 196 12.35 10.42 -5.58
C ARG A 196 11.52 9.34 -6.29
N PRO A 197 10.39 8.91 -5.72
CA PRO A 197 9.50 7.93 -6.37
C PRO A 197 9.16 8.30 -7.83
N ASN A 198 8.85 9.56 -8.11
CA ASN A 198 8.50 10.02 -9.45
C ASN A 198 9.62 9.81 -10.49
N HIS A 199 10.92 9.86 -10.10
CA HIS A 199 12.02 9.55 -11.02
C HIS A 199 11.99 8.08 -11.41
N VAL A 200 11.70 7.20 -10.47
CA VAL A 200 11.59 5.75 -10.71
C VAL A 200 10.38 5.45 -11.59
N THR A 201 9.23 6.08 -11.33
CA THR A 201 8.01 5.95 -12.13
C THR A 201 8.23 6.43 -13.58
N LEU A 202 8.91 7.58 -13.78
CA LEU A 202 9.23 8.09 -15.13
C LEU A 202 10.17 7.16 -15.89
N PHE A 203 11.18 6.61 -15.22
CA PHE A 203 12.05 5.61 -15.84
C PHE A 203 11.26 4.33 -16.17
N GLY A 204 10.35 3.90 -15.28
CA GLY A 204 9.40 2.82 -15.55
C GLY A 204 8.54 3.09 -16.80
N LEU A 205 8.05 4.31 -16.98
CA LEU A 205 7.28 4.70 -18.18
C LEU A 205 8.12 4.60 -19.46
N ALA A 206 9.39 5.02 -19.43
CA ALA A 206 10.29 4.85 -20.55
C ALA A 206 10.46 3.36 -20.92
N LEU A 207 10.55 2.48 -19.90
CA LEU A 207 10.62 1.03 -20.13
C LEU A 207 9.31 0.45 -20.66
N VAL A 208 8.14 1.01 -20.29
CA VAL A 208 6.85 0.63 -20.89
C VAL A 208 6.86 0.84 -22.39
N ILE A 209 7.34 2.02 -22.83
CA ILE A 209 7.42 2.38 -24.25
C ILE A 209 8.43 1.48 -24.97
N LEU A 210 9.62 1.34 -24.39
CA LEU A 210 10.68 0.48 -24.94
C LEU A 210 10.20 -0.96 -25.12
N ALA A 211 9.54 -1.54 -24.11
CA ALA A 211 8.99 -2.89 -24.19
C ALA A 211 7.94 -3.01 -25.30
N GLY A 212 7.03 -2.05 -25.41
CA GLY A 212 6.01 -2.03 -26.45
C GLY A 212 6.60 -1.96 -27.86
N VAL A 213 7.57 -1.07 -28.09
CA VAL A 213 8.27 -0.95 -29.39
C VAL A 213 9.03 -2.24 -29.70
N ALA A 214 9.79 -2.78 -28.75
CA ALA A 214 10.53 -4.03 -28.94
C ALA A 214 9.58 -5.20 -29.27
N PHE A 215 8.45 -5.32 -28.59
CA PHE A 215 7.45 -6.34 -28.90
C PHE A 215 6.89 -6.18 -30.31
N ALA A 216 6.53 -4.95 -30.71
CA ALA A 216 6.02 -4.68 -32.05
C ALA A 216 7.02 -4.98 -33.16
N CYS A 217 8.33 -4.75 -32.91
CA CYS A 217 9.41 -5.09 -33.83
C CYS A 217 9.80 -6.58 -33.80
N GLY A 218 9.14 -7.42 -32.99
CA GLY A 218 9.51 -8.84 -32.84
C GLY A 218 10.74 -9.10 -31.96
N GLU A 219 11.33 -8.06 -31.35
CA GLU A 219 12.49 -8.12 -30.46
C GLU A 219 12.08 -8.56 -29.05
N ARG A 220 11.59 -9.78 -28.93
CA ARG A 220 10.93 -10.31 -27.73
C ARG A 220 11.84 -10.35 -26.50
N GLY A 221 13.13 -10.66 -26.70
CA GLY A 221 14.12 -10.71 -25.62
C GLY A 221 14.30 -9.36 -24.94
N TRP A 222 14.54 -8.30 -25.72
CA TRP A 222 14.67 -6.93 -25.21
C TRP A 222 13.35 -6.40 -24.64
N GLY A 223 12.22 -6.72 -25.30
CA GLY A 223 10.89 -6.36 -24.83
C GLY A 223 10.58 -6.98 -23.47
N LEU A 224 10.86 -8.27 -23.28
CA LEU A 224 10.67 -8.95 -22.00
C LEU A 224 11.62 -8.42 -20.93
N ALA A 225 12.89 -8.17 -21.24
CA ALA A 225 13.84 -7.59 -20.29
C ALA A 225 13.35 -6.21 -19.78
N ALA A 226 12.93 -5.34 -20.70
CA ALA A 226 12.36 -4.04 -20.36
C ALA A 226 11.07 -4.17 -19.56
N ALA A 227 10.16 -5.08 -19.92
CA ALA A 227 8.90 -5.32 -19.23
C ALA A 227 9.12 -5.85 -17.80
N TRP A 228 10.01 -6.81 -17.59
CA TRP A 228 10.35 -7.31 -16.28
C TRP A 228 11.02 -6.24 -15.39
N LEU A 229 11.95 -5.47 -15.95
CA LEU A 229 12.57 -4.36 -15.23
C LEU A 229 11.53 -3.30 -14.84
N MET A 230 10.60 -2.96 -15.73
CA MET A 230 9.51 -2.04 -15.44
C MET A 230 8.64 -2.55 -14.28
N THR A 231 8.20 -3.82 -14.30
CA THR A 231 7.36 -4.35 -13.21
C THR A 231 8.08 -4.41 -11.86
N PHE A 232 9.39 -4.61 -11.90
CA PHE A 232 10.25 -4.53 -10.73
C PHE A 232 10.32 -3.10 -10.19
N LEU A 233 10.57 -2.10 -11.05
CA LEU A 233 10.66 -0.70 -10.66
C LEU A 233 9.34 -0.13 -10.13
N ASP A 234 8.20 -0.58 -10.65
CA ASP A 234 6.87 -0.30 -10.13
C ASP A 234 6.70 -0.78 -8.67
N THR A 235 7.35 -1.90 -8.32
CA THR A 235 7.42 -2.32 -6.93
C THR A 235 8.32 -1.40 -6.10
N VAL A 236 9.46 -0.98 -6.64
CA VAL A 236 10.44 -0.13 -5.96
C VAL A 236 9.87 1.26 -5.68
N ASP A 237 9.25 1.93 -6.66
CA ASP A 237 8.71 3.30 -6.49
C ASP A 237 7.62 3.36 -5.41
N GLY A 238 6.72 2.38 -5.39
CA GLY A 238 5.71 2.27 -4.35
C GLY A 238 6.28 1.99 -2.96
N LYS A 239 7.41 1.25 -2.84
CA LYS A 239 8.09 1.07 -1.56
C LYS A 239 8.83 2.34 -1.14
N LEU A 240 9.58 2.95 -2.07
CA LEU A 240 10.30 4.19 -1.84
C LEU A 240 9.35 5.28 -1.33
N ALA A 241 8.19 5.47 -2.00
CA ALA A 241 7.18 6.44 -1.58
C ALA A 241 6.68 6.22 -0.14
N ARG A 242 6.51 4.96 0.27
CA ARG A 242 6.02 4.63 1.63
C ARG A 242 7.09 4.74 2.70
N VAL A 243 8.30 4.22 2.45
CA VAL A 243 9.38 4.29 3.45
C VAL A 243 9.89 5.70 3.66
N THR A 244 9.84 6.57 2.64
CA THR A 244 10.25 7.97 2.72
C THR A 244 9.11 8.95 2.99
N VAL A 245 7.87 8.45 3.08
CA VAL A 245 6.64 9.27 3.28
C VAL A 245 6.54 10.40 2.24
N THR A 246 6.81 10.09 0.97
CA THR A 246 6.84 11.06 -0.14
C THR A 246 5.79 10.77 -1.22
N SER A 247 4.71 10.06 -0.89
CA SER A 247 3.62 9.83 -1.84
C SER A 247 2.98 11.16 -2.27
N SER A 248 2.88 11.40 -3.59
CA SER A 248 2.22 12.55 -4.15
C SER A 248 0.93 12.15 -4.89
N ARG A 249 -0.05 13.06 -4.99
CA ARG A 249 -1.27 12.84 -5.78
C ARG A 249 -0.93 12.62 -7.26
N PHE A 250 0.00 13.40 -7.78
CA PHE A 250 0.46 13.27 -9.17
C PHE A 250 1.09 11.90 -9.43
N GLY A 251 2.02 11.45 -8.55
CA GLY A 251 2.64 10.13 -8.69
C GLY A 251 1.63 8.99 -8.64
N HIS A 252 0.63 9.10 -7.78
CA HIS A 252 -0.45 8.12 -7.69
C HIS A 252 -1.31 8.05 -8.98
N TRP A 253 -1.66 9.21 -9.56
CA TRP A 253 -2.40 9.27 -10.82
C TRP A 253 -1.58 8.72 -11.99
N LEU A 254 -0.28 9.08 -12.07
CA LEU A 254 0.61 8.60 -13.11
C LEU A 254 0.77 7.09 -13.06
N ASP A 255 1.09 6.55 -11.89
CA ASP A 255 1.25 5.12 -11.64
C ASP A 255 -0.02 4.32 -12.01
N HIS A 256 -1.17 4.74 -11.49
CA HIS A 256 -2.45 4.06 -11.80
C HIS A 256 -2.84 4.19 -13.26
N GLY A 257 -2.61 5.34 -13.90
CA GLY A 257 -2.91 5.55 -15.31
C GLY A 257 -2.05 4.67 -16.20
N VAL A 258 -0.75 4.64 -15.94
CA VAL A 258 0.17 3.76 -16.68
C VAL A 258 -0.23 2.31 -16.49
N ASP A 259 -0.47 1.87 -15.26
CA ASP A 259 -0.84 0.48 -14.95
C ASP A 259 -2.17 0.03 -15.57
N LEU A 260 -3.08 0.95 -15.82
CA LEU A 260 -4.36 0.65 -16.46
C LEU A 260 -4.23 0.52 -18.00
N ILE A 261 -3.40 1.35 -18.62
CA ILE A 261 -3.38 1.51 -20.08
C ILE A 261 -2.36 0.57 -20.75
N HIS A 262 -1.15 0.42 -20.19
CA HIS A 262 -0.07 -0.25 -20.90
C HIS A 262 -0.23 -1.78 -21.09
N PRO A 263 -0.84 -2.57 -20.18
CA PRO A 263 -0.86 -4.02 -20.37
C PRO A 263 -1.57 -4.46 -21.66
N PRO A 264 -2.78 -3.97 -22.00
CA PRO A 264 -3.39 -4.33 -23.28
C PRO A 264 -2.59 -3.88 -24.49
N LEU A 265 -1.90 -2.72 -24.42
CA LEU A 265 -1.04 -2.25 -25.51
C LEU A 265 0.16 -3.18 -25.73
N TRP A 266 0.74 -3.73 -24.67
CA TRP A 266 1.82 -4.71 -24.81
C TRP A 266 1.37 -6.01 -25.49
N TYR A 267 0.15 -6.49 -25.23
CA TYR A 267 -0.37 -7.69 -25.88
C TYR A 267 -0.63 -7.44 -27.37
N ILE A 268 -1.14 -6.26 -27.74
CA ILE A 268 -1.31 -5.85 -29.12
C ILE A 268 0.04 -5.77 -29.82
N ALA A 269 1.03 -5.09 -29.22
CA ALA A 269 2.38 -4.97 -29.74
C ALA A 269 3.07 -6.34 -29.89
N TRP A 270 2.88 -7.24 -28.91
CA TRP A 270 3.37 -8.62 -29.04
C TRP A 270 2.75 -9.34 -30.24
N GLY A 271 1.42 -9.20 -30.42
CA GLY A 271 0.70 -9.77 -31.56
C GLY A 271 1.19 -9.24 -32.90
N SER A 272 1.41 -7.93 -33.03
CA SER A 272 2.01 -7.34 -34.25
C SER A 272 3.39 -7.91 -34.55
N GLY A 273 4.24 -8.13 -33.54
CA GLY A 273 5.54 -8.76 -33.70
C GLY A 273 5.50 -10.25 -34.05
N LEU A 274 4.31 -10.90 -34.04
CA LEU A 274 4.14 -12.27 -34.52
C LEU A 274 3.88 -12.35 -36.03
N GLU A 275 3.59 -11.26 -36.72
CA GLU A 275 3.34 -11.26 -38.17
C GLU A 275 4.56 -11.76 -38.98
N THR A 276 5.74 -11.55 -38.46
CA THR A 276 7.01 -12.02 -39.06
C THR A 276 7.51 -13.34 -38.47
N PHE A 277 6.74 -13.97 -37.60
CA PHE A 277 7.14 -15.21 -36.92
C PHE A 277 6.79 -16.45 -37.73
N GLU A 278 7.73 -17.41 -37.84
CA GLU A 278 7.49 -18.71 -38.45
C GLU A 278 7.44 -19.85 -37.40
N PRO A 279 6.44 -20.75 -37.46
CA PRO A 279 5.35 -20.81 -38.42
C PRO A 279 4.29 -19.67 -38.22
N ALA A 280 3.80 -19.13 -39.33
CA ALA A 280 2.86 -18.04 -39.34
C ALA A 280 1.57 -18.39 -38.58
N VAL A 281 1.14 -17.51 -37.70
CA VAL A 281 -0.16 -17.65 -37.00
C VAL A 281 -1.28 -17.16 -37.94
N PRO A 282 -2.34 -17.95 -38.15
CA PRO A 282 -3.45 -17.50 -38.97
C PRO A 282 -4.00 -16.17 -38.46
N GLY A 283 -4.13 -15.16 -39.30
CA GLY A 283 -4.51 -13.79 -38.88
C GLY A 283 -5.87 -13.75 -38.17
N LEU A 284 -6.82 -14.60 -38.56
CA LEU A 284 -8.10 -14.70 -37.84
C LEU A 284 -7.93 -15.24 -36.42
N LEU A 285 -7.06 -16.23 -36.21
CA LEU A 285 -6.76 -16.75 -34.87
C LEU A 285 -6.08 -15.69 -34.01
N LEU A 286 -5.09 -14.99 -34.57
CA LEU A 286 -4.40 -13.90 -33.86
C LEU A 286 -5.37 -12.78 -33.44
N ALA A 287 -6.29 -12.39 -34.35
CA ALA A 287 -7.31 -11.39 -34.03
C ALA A 287 -8.20 -11.84 -32.87
N TRP A 288 -8.66 -13.10 -32.87
CA TRP A 288 -9.45 -13.65 -31.76
C TRP A 288 -8.68 -13.69 -30.44
N VAL A 289 -7.41 -14.12 -30.46
CA VAL A 289 -6.55 -14.17 -29.27
C VAL A 289 -6.36 -12.78 -28.68
N LEU A 290 -6.09 -11.78 -29.50
CA LEU A 290 -5.97 -10.39 -29.06
C LEU A 290 -7.30 -9.85 -28.52
N TRP A 291 -8.40 -10.12 -29.20
CA TRP A 291 -9.73 -9.72 -28.75
C TRP A 291 -10.07 -10.29 -27.37
N VAL A 292 -9.88 -11.59 -27.18
CA VAL A 292 -10.10 -12.26 -25.87
C VAL A 292 -9.21 -11.68 -24.79
N THR A 293 -7.94 -11.42 -25.10
CA THR A 293 -6.99 -10.86 -24.13
C THR A 293 -7.40 -9.44 -23.71
N VAL A 294 -7.69 -8.56 -24.66
CA VAL A 294 -8.05 -7.16 -24.37
C VAL A 294 -9.44 -7.07 -23.72
N ALA A 295 -10.44 -7.76 -24.27
CA ALA A 295 -11.78 -7.76 -23.69
C ALA A 295 -11.79 -8.37 -22.28
N GLY A 296 -11.10 -9.48 -22.07
CA GLY A 296 -11.00 -10.09 -20.74
C GLY A 296 -10.26 -9.21 -19.74
N TYR A 297 -9.21 -8.49 -20.19
CA TYR A 297 -8.55 -7.47 -19.34
C TYR A 297 -9.54 -6.38 -18.90
N VAL A 298 -10.31 -5.82 -19.84
CA VAL A 298 -11.32 -4.79 -19.55
C VAL A 298 -12.39 -5.33 -18.61
N VAL A 299 -12.92 -6.53 -18.87
CA VAL A 299 -13.90 -7.20 -18.00
C VAL A 299 -13.34 -7.35 -16.59
N GLY A 300 -12.11 -7.81 -16.44
CA GLY A 300 -11.48 -7.94 -15.13
C GLY A 300 -11.39 -6.61 -14.37
N ARG A 301 -11.08 -5.49 -15.05
CA ARG A 301 -11.09 -4.15 -14.44
C ARG A 301 -12.48 -3.69 -14.03
N LEU A 302 -13.48 -3.91 -14.90
CA LEU A 302 -14.87 -3.56 -14.62
C LEU A 302 -15.43 -4.35 -13.44
N VAL A 303 -15.13 -5.65 -13.35
CA VAL A 303 -15.54 -6.50 -12.22
C VAL A 303 -14.94 -6.02 -10.91
N GLU A 304 -13.65 -5.66 -10.90
CA GLU A 304 -13.02 -5.11 -9.69
C GLU A 304 -13.64 -3.78 -9.27
N GLY A 305 -13.96 -2.90 -10.22
CA GLY A 305 -14.68 -1.65 -9.97
C GLY A 305 -16.11 -1.89 -9.48
N ALA A 306 -16.86 -2.78 -10.12
CA ALA A 306 -18.22 -3.13 -9.72
C ALA A 306 -18.29 -3.74 -8.31
N PHE A 307 -17.29 -4.56 -7.94
CA PHE A 307 -17.23 -5.08 -6.57
C PHE A 307 -17.04 -3.98 -5.53
N GLN A 308 -16.33 -2.89 -5.84
CA GLN A 308 -16.16 -1.76 -4.91
C GLN A 308 -17.46 -1.00 -4.64
N LEU A 309 -18.49 -1.15 -5.51
CA LEU A 309 -19.85 -0.65 -5.23
C LEU A 309 -20.60 -1.52 -4.21
N LEU A 310 -20.23 -2.79 -4.08
CA LEU A 310 -20.82 -3.73 -3.14
C LEU A 310 -20.13 -3.72 -1.76
N ALA A 311 -18.83 -3.40 -1.71
CA ALA A 311 -18.03 -3.46 -0.49
C ALA A 311 -16.86 -2.46 -0.49
N PRO A 312 -16.48 -1.86 0.67
CA PRO A 312 -15.38 -0.90 0.77
C PRO A 312 -14.00 -1.53 0.74
N PHE A 313 -13.85 -2.69 0.11
CA PHE A 313 -12.60 -3.42 -0.02
C PHE A 313 -12.51 -4.17 -1.36
N SER A 314 -11.32 -4.65 -1.71
CA SER A 314 -11.10 -5.38 -2.97
C SER A 314 -11.76 -6.76 -2.96
N ILE A 315 -12.29 -7.22 -4.13
CA ILE A 315 -12.83 -8.58 -4.32
C ILE A 315 -11.86 -9.67 -3.82
N PHE A 316 -10.57 -9.46 -3.95
CA PHE A 316 -9.53 -10.39 -3.50
C PHE A 316 -9.40 -10.49 -1.97
N LEU A 317 -10.14 -9.67 -1.21
CA LEU A 317 -10.21 -9.71 0.24
C LEU A 317 -11.54 -10.26 0.77
N TRP A 318 -12.46 -10.65 -0.12
CA TRP A 318 -13.78 -11.10 0.31
C TRP A 318 -13.70 -12.46 1.02
N ARG A 319 -13.16 -13.49 0.37
CA ARG A 319 -12.95 -14.81 0.94
C ARG A 319 -11.47 -15.22 0.82
N ARG A 320 -11.03 -16.20 1.63
CA ARG A 320 -9.63 -16.71 1.58
C ARG A 320 -9.25 -17.18 0.18
N ILE A 321 -10.18 -17.87 -0.53
CA ILE A 321 -9.96 -18.36 -1.89
C ILE A 321 -9.67 -17.23 -2.88
N ASP A 322 -10.28 -16.06 -2.70
CA ASP A 322 -10.06 -14.91 -3.57
C ASP A 322 -8.64 -14.33 -3.41
N SER A 323 -8.10 -14.41 -2.19
CA SER A 323 -6.70 -14.03 -1.94
C SER A 323 -5.72 -15.00 -2.60
N TYR A 324 -6.00 -16.30 -2.61
CA TYR A 324 -5.20 -17.27 -3.37
C TYR A 324 -5.32 -17.03 -4.88
N SER A 325 -6.53 -16.80 -5.40
CA SER A 325 -6.73 -16.52 -6.82
C SER A 325 -5.95 -15.28 -7.26
N ARG A 326 -5.78 -14.28 -6.39
CA ARG A 326 -5.00 -13.06 -6.68
C ARG A 326 -3.53 -13.34 -6.99
N LEU A 327 -2.95 -14.41 -6.45
CA LEU A 327 -1.56 -14.78 -6.74
C LEU A 327 -1.33 -14.99 -8.23
N ILE A 328 -2.31 -15.58 -8.91
CA ILE A 328 -2.21 -16.05 -10.30
C ILE A 328 -3.19 -15.39 -11.26
N THR A 329 -4.11 -14.54 -10.80
CA THR A 329 -5.07 -13.84 -11.67
C THR A 329 -4.36 -13.19 -12.85
N ALA A 330 -4.94 -13.30 -14.04
CA ALA A 330 -4.41 -12.70 -15.28
C ALA A 330 -4.24 -11.19 -15.14
N ARG A 331 -3.03 -10.80 -14.81
CA ARG A 331 -2.55 -9.43 -14.70
C ARG A 331 -1.13 -9.37 -15.27
N ARG A 332 -0.55 -8.19 -15.29
CA ARG A 332 0.77 -7.93 -15.85
C ARG A 332 1.81 -9.01 -15.54
N ASN A 333 2.12 -9.26 -14.26
CA ASN A 333 3.17 -10.21 -13.88
C ASN A 333 2.84 -11.67 -14.24
N PRO A 334 1.67 -12.25 -13.90
CA PRO A 334 1.32 -13.60 -14.32
C PRO A 334 1.28 -13.77 -15.84
N ASN A 335 0.82 -12.76 -16.60
CA ASN A 335 0.81 -12.83 -18.05
C ASN A 335 2.22 -12.74 -18.66
N LEU A 336 3.12 -11.93 -18.06
CA LEU A 336 4.53 -11.91 -18.48
C LEU A 336 5.21 -13.27 -18.29
N ILE A 337 4.81 -14.06 -17.29
CA ILE A 337 5.33 -15.44 -17.14
C ILE A 337 4.98 -16.28 -18.38
N TRP A 338 3.74 -16.24 -18.84
CA TRP A 338 3.30 -16.97 -20.03
C TRP A 338 4.02 -16.51 -21.30
N LEU A 339 4.16 -15.19 -21.49
CA LEU A 339 4.91 -14.63 -22.63
C LEU A 339 6.38 -15.04 -22.57
N THR A 340 6.99 -15.00 -21.38
CA THR A 340 8.39 -15.41 -21.19
C THR A 340 8.58 -16.90 -21.48
N ALA A 341 7.68 -17.74 -20.95
CA ALA A 341 7.73 -19.18 -21.22
C ALA A 341 7.60 -19.49 -22.72
N GLY A 342 6.63 -18.85 -23.40
CA GLY A 342 6.48 -18.99 -24.84
C GLY A 342 7.72 -18.57 -25.63
N ALA A 343 8.32 -17.42 -25.27
CA ALA A 343 9.54 -16.94 -25.92
C ALA A 343 10.73 -17.87 -25.70
N LEU A 344 10.93 -18.37 -24.47
CA LEU A 344 12.05 -19.30 -24.15
C LEU A 344 11.89 -20.65 -24.81
N LEU A 345 10.66 -21.09 -25.07
CA LEU A 345 10.35 -22.33 -25.79
C LEU A 345 10.38 -22.15 -27.33
N GLY A 346 10.73 -20.98 -27.84
CA GLY A 346 10.68 -20.66 -29.25
C GLY A 346 9.27 -20.61 -29.84
N ARG A 347 8.24 -20.53 -28.98
CA ARG A 347 6.81 -20.50 -29.37
C ARG A 347 6.12 -19.27 -28.76
N PRO A 348 6.52 -18.06 -29.17
CA PRO A 348 5.92 -16.82 -28.66
C PRO A 348 4.42 -16.70 -29.00
N ASP A 349 3.96 -17.34 -30.06
CA ASP A 349 2.58 -17.51 -30.46
C ASP A 349 1.75 -18.24 -29.38
N LEU A 350 2.24 -19.40 -28.91
CA LEU A 350 1.61 -20.17 -27.83
C LEU A 350 1.65 -19.41 -26.50
N GLY A 351 2.69 -18.61 -26.27
CA GLY A 351 2.75 -17.71 -25.12
C GLY A 351 1.58 -16.72 -25.09
N LEU A 352 1.26 -16.11 -26.23
CA LEU A 352 0.10 -15.19 -26.35
C LEU A 352 -1.23 -15.91 -26.24
N VAL A 353 -1.36 -17.11 -26.85
CA VAL A 353 -2.55 -17.97 -26.70
C VAL A 353 -2.77 -18.34 -25.22
N ALA A 354 -1.70 -18.68 -24.49
CA ALA A 354 -1.80 -18.98 -23.06
C ALA A 354 -2.24 -17.76 -22.26
N VAL A 355 -1.78 -16.56 -22.60
CA VAL A 355 -2.25 -15.29 -21.99
C VAL A 355 -3.75 -15.10 -22.24
N ALA A 356 -4.24 -15.34 -23.47
CA ALA A 356 -5.66 -15.20 -23.78
C ALA A 356 -6.51 -16.20 -23.00
N ALA A 357 -6.13 -17.47 -23.00
CA ALA A 357 -6.83 -18.52 -22.26
C ALA A 357 -6.86 -18.23 -20.75
N TRP A 358 -5.73 -17.81 -20.20
CA TRP A 358 -5.60 -17.47 -18.78
C TRP A 358 -6.40 -16.22 -18.40
N THR A 359 -6.46 -15.23 -19.31
CA THR A 359 -7.26 -14.01 -19.13
C THR A 359 -8.75 -14.33 -19.19
N ALA A 360 -9.17 -15.16 -20.13
CA ALA A 360 -10.57 -15.63 -20.23
C ALA A 360 -11.00 -16.37 -18.96
N LEU A 361 -10.19 -17.35 -18.51
CA LEU A 361 -10.45 -18.11 -17.29
C LEU A 361 -10.52 -17.18 -16.05
N SER A 362 -9.57 -16.28 -15.91
CA SER A 362 -9.54 -15.31 -14.81
C SER A 362 -10.78 -14.41 -14.83
N SER A 363 -11.23 -13.98 -16.01
CA SER A 363 -12.42 -13.13 -16.16
C SER A 363 -13.69 -13.88 -15.78
N VAL A 364 -13.82 -15.14 -16.19
CA VAL A 364 -14.96 -16.01 -15.80
C VAL A 364 -14.98 -16.18 -14.29
N VAL A 365 -13.85 -16.53 -13.68
CA VAL A 365 -13.77 -16.65 -12.21
C VAL A 365 -14.18 -15.36 -11.52
N LEU A 366 -13.68 -14.22 -11.96
CA LEU A 366 -14.03 -12.92 -11.36
C LEU A 366 -15.51 -12.58 -11.52
N LEU A 367 -16.13 -12.86 -12.69
CA LEU A 367 -17.57 -12.66 -12.92
C LEU A 367 -18.40 -13.54 -11.99
N VAL A 368 -18.06 -14.82 -11.86
CA VAL A 368 -18.75 -15.75 -10.94
C VAL A 368 -18.61 -15.24 -9.50
N ARG A 369 -17.42 -14.82 -9.09
CA ARG A 369 -17.20 -14.27 -7.74
C ARG A 369 -18.00 -13.00 -7.51
N LEU A 370 -18.09 -12.10 -8.50
CA LEU A 370 -18.92 -10.88 -8.42
C LEU A 370 -20.42 -11.24 -8.27
N ALA A 371 -20.92 -12.19 -9.06
CA ALA A 371 -22.31 -12.62 -8.98
C ALA A 371 -22.63 -13.24 -7.60
N MET A 372 -21.73 -14.07 -7.07
CA MET A 372 -21.87 -14.65 -5.73
C MET A 372 -21.86 -13.55 -4.64
N ALA A 373 -20.98 -12.57 -4.76
CA ALA A 373 -20.87 -11.45 -3.82
C ALA A 373 -22.13 -10.57 -3.87
N ALA A 374 -22.65 -10.28 -5.07
CA ALA A 374 -23.89 -9.54 -5.23
C ALA A 374 -25.06 -10.29 -4.59
N ARG A 375 -25.20 -11.60 -4.84
CA ARG A 375 -26.24 -12.43 -4.21
C ARG A 375 -26.13 -12.40 -2.68
N GLU A 376 -24.94 -12.58 -2.12
CA GLU A 376 -24.73 -12.54 -0.67
C GLU A 376 -25.04 -11.15 -0.09
N ARG A 377 -24.62 -10.08 -0.78
CA ARG A 377 -24.92 -8.69 -0.40
C ARG A 377 -26.41 -8.41 -0.30
N TYR A 378 -27.22 -8.95 -1.25
CA TYR A 378 -28.68 -8.79 -1.26
C TYR A 378 -29.38 -9.70 -0.25
N ALA A 379 -28.89 -10.93 -0.05
CA ALA A 379 -29.53 -11.91 0.84
C ALA A 379 -29.15 -11.73 2.32
N ALA A 380 -27.89 -11.42 2.62
CA ALA A 380 -27.34 -11.42 3.98
C ALA A 380 -26.85 -10.05 4.46
N GLY A 381 -26.89 -9.01 3.63
CA GLY A 381 -26.46 -7.66 4.01
C GLY A 381 -25.00 -7.36 3.70
N PRO A 382 -24.34 -6.44 4.45
CA PRO A 382 -23.01 -5.96 4.14
C PRO A 382 -21.98 -7.07 4.08
N LEU A 383 -21.18 -7.11 2.98
CA LEU A 383 -20.08 -8.06 2.84
C LEU A 383 -18.97 -7.76 3.86
N ARG A 384 -18.33 -8.83 4.36
CA ARG A 384 -17.18 -8.74 5.25
C ARG A 384 -15.93 -9.30 4.58
N SER A 385 -14.79 -8.68 4.89
CA SER A 385 -13.50 -9.21 4.47
C SER A 385 -13.03 -10.28 5.45
N TRP A 386 -12.51 -11.40 4.93
CA TRP A 386 -11.95 -12.45 5.76
C TRP A 386 -10.76 -11.98 6.63
N LEU A 387 -10.07 -10.90 6.22
CA LEU A 387 -9.00 -10.30 7.05
C LEU A 387 -9.51 -9.70 8.36
N VAL A 388 -10.77 -9.21 8.38
CA VAL A 388 -11.38 -8.69 9.62
C VAL A 388 -11.69 -9.85 10.56
N ASP A 389 -12.22 -10.95 10.03
CA ASP A 389 -12.52 -12.15 10.82
C ASP A 389 -11.22 -12.80 11.35
N ALA A 390 -10.14 -12.74 10.56
CA ALA A 390 -8.83 -13.27 10.97
C ALA A 390 -8.16 -12.47 12.12
N THR A 391 -8.65 -11.27 12.47
CA THR A 391 -8.18 -10.57 13.68
C THR A 391 -8.62 -11.24 14.96
N GLN A 392 -9.72 -12.00 14.92
CA GLN A 392 -10.29 -12.70 16.07
C GLN A 392 -9.71 -14.12 16.25
N ASP A 393 -9.15 -14.71 15.17
CA ASP A 393 -8.47 -16.00 15.20
C ASP A 393 -6.97 -15.81 15.48
N PRO A 394 -6.34 -16.66 16.33
CA PRO A 394 -4.89 -16.61 16.50
C PRO A 394 -4.19 -16.78 15.15
N PRO A 395 -3.22 -15.89 14.80
CA PRO A 395 -2.65 -15.79 13.45
C PRO A 395 -1.96 -17.05 12.92
N ALA A 396 -1.74 -18.04 13.76
CA ALA A 396 -0.97 -19.25 13.44
C ALA A 396 -1.79 -20.41 12.79
N ARG A 397 -3.12 -20.33 12.72
CA ARG A 397 -3.96 -21.54 12.44
C ARG A 397 -4.33 -21.75 10.95
N SER A 398 -4.28 -20.75 10.07
CA SER A 398 -4.64 -20.94 8.67
C SER A 398 -3.49 -20.66 7.71
N LEU A 399 -3.36 -21.48 6.66
CA LEU A 399 -2.36 -21.27 5.60
C LEU A 399 -2.54 -19.88 4.95
N ALA A 400 -3.77 -19.43 4.76
CA ALA A 400 -4.08 -18.10 4.23
C ALA A 400 -3.51 -16.99 5.13
N THR A 401 -3.67 -17.09 6.46
CA THR A 401 -3.12 -16.13 7.41
C THR A 401 -1.59 -16.12 7.37
N ARG A 402 -0.96 -17.29 7.25
CA ARG A 402 0.51 -17.41 7.13
C ARG A 402 1.06 -16.80 5.84
N ILE A 403 0.31 -16.89 4.75
CA ILE A 403 0.73 -16.35 3.45
C ILE A 403 0.41 -14.86 3.32
N PHE A 404 -0.77 -14.41 3.75
CA PHE A 404 -1.29 -13.08 3.43
C PHE A 404 -1.29 -12.11 4.61
N ALA A 405 -1.29 -12.59 5.85
CA ALA A 405 -1.09 -11.75 7.02
C ALA A 405 0.42 -11.64 7.28
N THR A 406 0.93 -10.42 7.22
CA THR A 406 2.34 -10.16 7.53
C THR A 406 2.44 -10.00 9.04
N SER A 407 2.99 -10.96 9.76
CA SER A 407 3.44 -10.73 11.12
C SER A 407 4.85 -10.15 11.07
N ALA A 408 5.03 -8.94 11.54
CA ALA A 408 6.36 -8.36 11.74
C ALA A 408 7.12 -9.00 12.92
N ASP A 409 6.57 -10.05 13.48
CA ASP A 409 7.11 -10.80 14.63
C ASP A 409 7.69 -12.17 14.19
N ARG A 410 8.37 -12.19 13.01
CA ARG A 410 9.19 -13.34 12.60
C ARG A 410 10.64 -12.95 12.52
#